data_1edc26eaf2129c38c0915d7889c2b1ab
#
_entry.id   1edc26eaf2129c38c0915d7889c2b1ab
#
_cell.length_a   1.000
_cell.length_b   1.000
_cell.length_c   1.000
_cell.angle_alpha   90.00
_cell.angle_beta   90.00
_cell.angle_gamma   90.00
#
_symmetry.space_group_name_H-M   'P 1'
#
loop_
_entity.id
_entity.type
_entity.pdbx_description
1 polymer ?
#
loop_
_entity_poly.entity_id
_entity_poly.type
_entity_poly.pdbx_seq_one_letter_code
_entity_poly.pdbx_strand_id
1 'polypeptide(L)'
;APENTNKLVQRDKVDVLVGTVHSGVVMGMLKIAKETNTLMIIPNAGLDAATGALCAPNIFRTSFSNWQPSYPMGKVLADRGIRNVVSLAWKYGAGEEAVAGFTEGFIKAGGKSVRGLWIPFPNAEFQALLTEIASIKPDAVFVFFAGAGAAKFVKDYAAAGLRKTIPLYGSGFLTDGILDAIQDSGQGLETTLHYADGLNSKRDKEFRAAYTKAFTSEPDVYAVQGYDAGLLLAAGLDAVKGDITKRKEMIAAMGKAKIDSPRGPWTMSKAHNPIQDIYLRKVVGKENRLVSIAHKALADPARGCKL
;
A
#
# COMPACT_ATOMS: atom_id res chain seq x y z
N ALA A 1 -11.81 -16.94 -0.07
CA ALA A 1 -10.34 -17.09 -0.03
C ALA A 1 -9.91 -18.43 0.58
N PRO A 2 -10.38 -18.85 1.76
CA PRO A 2 -9.90 -20.11 2.37
C PRO A 2 -10.04 -21.35 1.48
N GLU A 3 -11.18 -21.53 0.83
CA GLU A 3 -11.44 -22.66 -0.06
C GLU A 3 -10.42 -22.77 -1.20
N ASN A 4 -10.19 -21.66 -1.93
CA ASN A 4 -9.22 -21.62 -3.03
C ASN A 4 -7.79 -21.86 -2.52
N THR A 5 -7.45 -21.32 -1.35
CA THR A 5 -6.13 -21.53 -0.74
C THR A 5 -5.93 -22.98 -0.34
N ASN A 6 -6.94 -23.60 0.27
CA ASN A 6 -6.91 -25.04 0.58
C ASN A 6 -6.76 -25.89 -0.68
N LYS A 7 -7.49 -25.57 -1.76
CA LYS A 7 -7.35 -26.24 -3.05
C LYS A 7 -5.91 -26.19 -3.56
N LEU A 8 -5.32 -25.00 -3.60
CA LEU A 8 -3.93 -24.82 -4.05
C LEU A 8 -2.93 -25.61 -3.19
N VAL A 9 -3.07 -25.55 -1.87
CA VAL A 9 -2.11 -26.18 -0.95
C VAL A 9 -2.33 -27.69 -0.81
N GLN A 10 -3.58 -28.14 -0.61
CA GLN A 10 -3.86 -29.54 -0.28
C GLN A 10 -4.02 -30.42 -1.52
N ARG A 11 -4.69 -29.90 -2.57
CA ARG A 11 -4.95 -30.66 -3.78
C ARG A 11 -3.87 -30.46 -4.83
N ASP A 12 -3.56 -29.21 -5.15
CA ASP A 12 -2.64 -28.87 -6.23
C ASP A 12 -1.17 -28.83 -5.73
N LYS A 13 -0.94 -28.91 -4.40
CA LYS A 13 0.36 -29.03 -3.71
C LYS A 13 1.38 -27.99 -4.15
N VAL A 14 0.94 -26.74 -4.28
CA VAL A 14 1.85 -25.64 -4.64
C VAL A 14 2.90 -25.40 -3.55
N ASP A 15 4.13 -25.10 -3.95
CA ASP A 15 5.24 -24.80 -3.04
C ASP A 15 5.17 -23.39 -2.47
N VAL A 16 4.62 -22.46 -3.26
CA VAL A 16 4.56 -21.02 -2.91
C VAL A 16 3.18 -20.47 -3.25
N LEU A 17 2.60 -19.74 -2.30
CA LEU A 17 1.42 -18.90 -2.52
C LEU A 17 1.88 -17.47 -2.80
N VAL A 18 1.45 -16.89 -3.91
CA VAL A 18 1.65 -15.47 -4.23
C VAL A 18 0.29 -14.81 -4.36
N GLY A 19 0.01 -13.83 -3.52
CA GLY A 19 -1.27 -13.13 -3.48
C GLY A 19 -1.39 -12.31 -2.18
N THR A 20 -2.22 -11.38 -2.09
CA THR A 20 -3.38 -10.96 -2.84
C THR A 20 -3.48 -9.43 -2.71
N VAL A 21 -4.60 -8.83 -3.06
CA VAL A 21 -4.77 -7.37 -3.01
C VAL A 21 -5.54 -6.94 -1.75
N HIS A 22 -6.59 -7.66 -1.38
CA HIS A 22 -7.52 -7.26 -0.31
C HIS A 22 -7.10 -7.83 1.06
N SER A 23 -7.00 -6.96 2.09
CA SER A 23 -6.57 -7.35 3.44
C SER A 23 -7.44 -8.46 4.07
N GLY A 24 -8.75 -8.45 3.86
CA GLY A 24 -9.64 -9.51 4.34
C GLY A 24 -9.41 -10.85 3.64
N VAL A 25 -8.99 -10.85 2.37
CA VAL A 25 -8.63 -12.08 1.63
C VAL A 25 -7.31 -12.65 2.16
N VAL A 26 -6.31 -11.80 2.38
CA VAL A 26 -5.02 -12.21 2.98
C VAL A 26 -5.23 -12.84 4.37
N MET A 27 -6.12 -12.29 5.20
CA MET A 27 -6.41 -12.85 6.51
C MET A 27 -6.85 -14.32 6.43
N GLY A 28 -7.71 -14.65 5.45
CA GLY A 28 -8.14 -16.03 5.22
C GLY A 28 -7.04 -16.93 4.67
N MET A 29 -6.12 -16.41 3.86
CA MET A 29 -4.98 -17.16 3.31
C MET A 29 -3.91 -17.42 4.37
N LEU A 30 -3.62 -16.45 5.24
CA LEU A 30 -2.59 -16.53 6.28
C LEU A 30 -2.79 -17.74 7.21
N LYS A 31 -4.02 -17.99 7.63
CA LYS A 31 -4.32 -19.12 8.50
C LYS A 31 -3.83 -20.43 7.88
N ILE A 32 -4.21 -20.68 6.62
CA ILE A 32 -3.87 -21.93 5.91
C ILE A 32 -2.36 -22.00 5.64
N ALA A 33 -1.76 -20.90 5.15
CA ALA A 33 -0.32 -20.86 4.88
C ALA A 33 0.51 -21.14 6.14
N LYS A 34 0.09 -20.65 7.31
CA LYS A 34 0.74 -20.92 8.61
C LYS A 34 0.54 -22.36 9.07
N GLU A 35 -0.68 -22.89 9.02
CA GLU A 35 -1.01 -24.25 9.45
C GLU A 35 -0.31 -25.32 8.61
N THR A 36 -0.17 -25.07 7.30
CA THR A 36 0.50 -25.98 6.36
C THR A 36 1.98 -25.69 6.18
N ASN A 37 2.48 -24.64 6.83
CA ASN A 37 3.84 -24.12 6.62
C ASN A 37 4.15 -23.83 5.15
N THR A 38 3.18 -23.47 4.31
CA THR A 38 3.39 -23.11 2.90
C THR A 38 3.99 -21.70 2.81
N LEU A 39 5.04 -21.53 2.02
CA LEU A 39 5.63 -20.21 1.78
C LEU A 39 4.59 -19.29 1.15
N MET A 40 4.43 -18.09 1.69
CA MET A 40 3.51 -17.09 1.15
C MET A 40 4.20 -15.74 0.96
N ILE A 41 4.06 -15.18 -0.24
CA ILE A 41 4.50 -13.83 -0.58
C ILE A 41 3.27 -12.97 -0.84
N ILE A 42 3.15 -11.86 -0.13
CA ILE A 42 2.05 -10.90 -0.25
C ILE A 42 2.54 -9.72 -1.09
N PRO A 43 2.19 -9.63 -2.39
CA PRO A 43 2.69 -8.58 -3.27
C PRO A 43 2.00 -7.23 -3.09
N ASN A 44 0.77 -7.19 -2.55
CA ASN A 44 0.03 -5.95 -2.40
C ASN A 44 -0.65 -5.78 -1.05
N ALA A 45 -1.50 -6.73 -0.61
CA ALA A 45 -2.36 -6.54 0.56
C ALA A 45 -1.61 -6.04 1.80
N GLY A 46 -2.00 -4.85 2.27
CA GLY A 46 -1.30 -4.14 3.34
C GLY A 46 -1.69 -4.53 4.77
N LEU A 47 -2.46 -5.60 5.01
CA LEU A 47 -2.89 -6.02 6.34
C LEU A 47 -1.76 -5.95 7.36
N ASP A 48 -1.82 -5.01 8.31
CA ASP A 48 -0.74 -4.78 9.30
C ASP A 48 -0.47 -6.04 10.13
N ALA A 49 -1.51 -6.79 10.48
CA ALA A 49 -1.38 -8.01 11.26
C ALA A 49 -0.54 -9.09 10.56
N ALA A 50 -0.46 -9.11 9.22
CA ALA A 50 0.26 -10.15 8.47
C ALA A 50 1.76 -10.21 8.79
N THR A 51 2.36 -9.06 9.02
CA THR A 51 3.77 -8.90 9.46
C THR A 51 3.86 -8.28 10.87
N GLY A 52 2.72 -8.19 11.56
CA GLY A 52 2.54 -7.82 12.95
C GLY A 52 2.20 -9.06 13.82
N ALA A 53 1.08 -9.01 14.51
CA ALA A 53 0.66 -10.06 15.46
C ALA A 53 0.52 -11.47 14.86
N LEU A 54 0.32 -11.58 13.54
CA LEU A 54 0.21 -12.85 12.81
C LEU A 54 1.47 -13.23 12.02
N CYS A 55 2.59 -12.51 12.22
CA CYS A 55 3.85 -12.83 11.53
C CYS A 55 4.25 -14.29 11.71
N ALA A 56 4.89 -14.86 10.71
CA ALA A 56 5.42 -16.21 10.75
C ALA A 56 6.63 -16.32 9.81
N PRO A 57 7.56 -17.28 10.06
CA PRO A 57 8.78 -17.41 9.27
C PRO A 57 8.55 -17.61 7.77
N ASN A 58 7.43 -18.21 7.39
CA ASN A 58 7.04 -18.53 6.01
C ASN A 58 6.15 -17.47 5.35
N ILE A 59 5.91 -16.33 6.01
CA ILE A 59 5.08 -15.23 5.47
C ILE A 59 5.96 -14.03 5.17
N PHE A 60 5.91 -13.55 3.93
CA PHE A 60 6.64 -12.37 3.45
C PHE A 60 5.70 -11.39 2.79
N ARG A 61 5.99 -10.11 2.92
CA ARG A 61 5.35 -9.06 2.13
C ARG A 61 6.42 -8.29 1.35
N THR A 62 6.12 -7.92 0.12
CA THR A 62 7.02 -7.16 -0.75
C THR A 62 6.52 -5.76 -1.06
N SER A 63 5.34 -5.38 -0.56
CA SER A 63 4.74 -4.07 -0.83
C SER A 63 4.83 -3.12 0.38
N PHE A 64 3.84 -3.10 1.23
CA PHE A 64 3.67 -2.13 2.33
C PHE A 64 2.72 -2.70 3.38
N SER A 65 2.80 -2.25 4.63
CA SER A 65 1.69 -2.32 5.57
C SER A 65 0.74 -1.14 5.35
N ASN A 66 -0.54 -1.26 5.68
CA ASN A 66 -1.48 -0.14 5.51
C ASN A 66 -1.06 1.11 6.31
N TRP A 67 -0.33 0.90 7.39
CA TRP A 67 0.28 1.95 8.19
C TRP A 67 1.35 2.74 7.41
N GLN A 68 2.24 2.06 6.65
CA GLN A 68 3.41 2.68 6.02
C GLN A 68 3.09 3.83 5.05
N PRO A 69 2.18 3.74 4.07
CA PRO A 69 1.89 4.86 3.19
C PRO A 69 1.11 5.97 3.87
N SER A 70 0.39 5.67 4.96
CA SER A 70 -0.49 6.62 5.62
C SER A 70 0.23 7.49 6.66
N TYR A 71 1.14 6.90 7.42
CA TYR A 71 1.90 7.58 8.48
C TYR A 71 2.68 8.81 7.97
N PRO A 72 3.45 8.76 6.88
CA PRO A 72 4.18 9.93 6.38
C PRO A 72 3.28 11.07 5.91
N MET A 73 2.08 10.78 5.38
CA MET A 73 1.14 11.83 5.00
C MET A 73 0.70 12.65 6.21
N GLY A 74 0.51 12.01 7.36
CA GLY A 74 0.22 12.71 8.60
C GLY A 74 1.29 13.75 8.95
N LYS A 75 2.56 13.35 8.88
CA LYS A 75 3.69 14.26 9.09
C LYS A 75 3.72 15.39 8.05
N VAL A 76 3.55 15.08 6.77
CA VAL A 76 3.53 16.07 5.68
C VAL A 76 2.48 17.14 5.94
N LEU A 77 1.28 16.77 6.37
CA LEU A 77 0.21 17.74 6.64
C LEU A 77 0.50 18.60 7.88
N ALA A 78 0.99 18.01 8.95
CA ALA A 78 1.36 18.75 10.17
C ALA A 78 2.49 19.76 9.92
N ASP A 79 3.52 19.38 9.15
CA ASP A 79 4.64 20.25 8.75
C ASP A 79 4.16 21.44 7.88
N ARG A 80 3.08 21.28 7.13
CA ARG A 80 2.43 22.33 6.34
C ARG A 80 1.54 23.26 7.18
N GLY A 81 1.47 23.08 8.47
CA GLY A 81 0.67 23.91 9.37
C GLY A 81 -0.80 23.48 9.48
N ILE A 82 -1.20 22.38 8.87
CA ILE A 82 -2.54 21.80 9.04
C ILE A 82 -2.68 21.29 10.47
N ARG A 83 -3.82 21.56 11.11
CA ARG A 83 -4.02 21.23 12.52
C ARG A 83 -5.24 20.36 12.79
N ASN A 84 -6.30 20.51 12.02
CA ASN A 84 -7.54 19.75 12.17
C ASN A 84 -7.91 19.05 10.88
N VAL A 85 -8.00 17.74 10.91
CA VAL A 85 -8.26 16.90 9.73
C VAL A 85 -9.52 16.10 9.94
N VAL A 86 -10.33 15.95 8.89
CA VAL A 86 -11.32 14.88 8.79
C VAL A 86 -10.67 13.72 8.04
N SER A 87 -10.70 12.52 8.63
CA SER A 87 -10.38 11.29 7.91
C SER A 87 -11.65 10.57 7.47
N LEU A 88 -11.67 10.03 6.26
CA LEU A 88 -12.79 9.25 5.74
C LEU A 88 -12.28 7.98 5.07
N ALA A 89 -12.80 6.83 5.48
CA ALA A 89 -12.39 5.54 4.94
C ALA A 89 -13.52 4.51 4.97
N TRP A 90 -13.36 3.45 4.19
CA TRP A 90 -14.17 2.26 4.38
C TRP A 90 -13.92 1.63 5.75
N LYS A 91 -15.01 1.27 6.45
CA LYS A 91 -14.95 0.62 7.76
C LYS A 91 -14.62 -0.88 7.60
N TYR A 92 -13.36 -1.18 7.41
CA TYR A 92 -12.78 -2.53 7.43
C TYR A 92 -11.28 -2.42 7.74
N GLY A 93 -10.59 -3.56 7.99
CA GLY A 93 -9.22 -3.57 8.50
C GLY A 93 -8.26 -2.60 7.81
N ALA A 94 -8.20 -2.59 6.46
CA ALA A 94 -7.29 -1.70 5.76
C ALA A 94 -7.63 -0.21 5.94
N GLY A 95 -8.92 0.15 5.97
CA GLY A 95 -9.35 1.52 6.22
C GLY A 95 -9.00 1.98 7.64
N GLU A 96 -9.23 1.12 8.62
CA GLU A 96 -8.95 1.39 10.03
C GLU A 96 -7.43 1.53 10.27
N GLU A 97 -6.62 0.62 9.71
CA GLU A 97 -5.15 0.66 9.78
C GLU A 97 -4.58 1.90 9.09
N ALA A 98 -5.09 2.29 7.91
CA ALA A 98 -4.67 3.48 7.19
C ALA A 98 -4.97 4.77 7.98
N VAL A 99 -6.19 4.90 8.53
CA VAL A 99 -6.57 6.05 9.35
C VAL A 99 -5.75 6.10 10.65
N ALA A 100 -5.51 4.96 11.28
CA ALA A 100 -4.67 4.88 12.48
C ALA A 100 -3.23 5.31 12.19
N GLY A 101 -2.64 4.83 11.09
CA GLY A 101 -1.30 5.22 10.64
C GLY A 101 -1.19 6.73 10.36
N PHE A 102 -2.15 7.27 9.61
CA PHE A 102 -2.23 8.71 9.35
C PHE A 102 -2.33 9.51 10.65
N THR A 103 -3.26 9.13 11.53
CA THR A 103 -3.49 9.81 12.80
C THR A 103 -2.24 9.83 13.67
N GLU A 104 -1.56 8.69 13.78
CA GLU A 104 -0.29 8.58 14.53
C GLU A 104 0.76 9.55 13.98
N GLY A 105 1.00 9.54 12.66
CA GLY A 105 1.97 10.42 12.03
C GLY A 105 1.62 11.90 12.20
N PHE A 106 0.34 12.24 12.05
CA PHE A 106 -0.17 13.60 12.18
C PHE A 106 -0.03 14.16 13.59
N ILE A 107 -0.48 13.41 14.62
CA ILE A 107 -0.41 13.84 16.02
C ILE A 107 1.04 13.92 16.49
N LYS A 108 1.89 12.93 16.15
CA LYS A 108 3.32 12.98 16.50
C LYS A 108 4.05 14.18 15.91
N ALA A 109 3.61 14.69 14.77
CA ALA A 109 4.20 15.86 14.12
C ALA A 109 3.55 17.20 14.54
N GLY A 110 2.66 17.20 15.51
CA GLY A 110 2.05 18.42 16.06
C GLY A 110 0.68 18.79 15.49
N GLY A 111 0.04 17.88 14.75
CA GLY A 111 -1.39 18.00 14.43
C GLY A 111 -2.25 17.98 15.69
N LYS A 112 -3.43 18.63 15.67
CA LYS A 112 -4.27 18.76 16.85
C LYS A 112 -5.39 17.72 16.93
N SER A 113 -6.11 17.50 15.83
CA SER A 113 -7.25 16.59 15.83
C SER A 113 -7.44 15.89 14.49
N VAL A 114 -7.88 14.63 14.57
CA VAL A 114 -8.39 13.86 13.43
C VAL A 114 -9.78 13.36 13.79
N ARG A 115 -10.81 13.84 13.04
CA ARG A 115 -12.18 13.35 13.18
C ARG A 115 -12.44 12.28 12.15
N GLY A 116 -12.66 11.04 12.58
CA GLY A 116 -12.95 9.90 11.71
C GLY A 116 -14.38 9.85 11.25
N LEU A 117 -14.59 9.79 9.94
CA LEU A 117 -15.87 9.43 9.31
C LEU A 117 -15.71 8.08 8.62
N TRP A 118 -16.76 7.29 8.60
CA TRP A 118 -16.71 5.93 8.12
C TRP A 118 -17.89 5.60 7.20
N ILE A 119 -17.61 4.78 6.19
CA ILE A 119 -18.62 4.22 5.32
C ILE A 119 -18.45 2.69 5.24
N PRO A 120 -19.52 1.89 5.32
CA PRO A 120 -19.41 0.44 5.18
C PRO A 120 -18.78 0.04 3.83
N PHE A 121 -17.84 -0.92 3.85
CA PHE A 121 -17.30 -1.49 2.60
C PHE A 121 -18.32 -2.45 1.96
N PRO A 122 -18.52 -2.47 0.66
CA PRO A 122 -17.92 -1.63 -0.39
C PRO A 122 -18.78 -0.42 -0.81
N ASN A 123 -19.64 0.10 0.08
CA ASN A 123 -20.52 1.23 -0.24
C ASN A 123 -19.71 2.44 -0.74
N ALA A 124 -20.24 3.15 -1.72
CA ALA A 124 -19.65 4.32 -2.35
C ALA A 124 -20.66 5.50 -2.47
N GLU A 125 -21.65 5.55 -1.59
CA GLU A 125 -22.62 6.67 -1.52
C GLU A 125 -22.09 7.75 -0.56
N PHE A 126 -21.38 8.73 -1.12
CA PHE A 126 -20.61 9.70 -0.35
C PHE A 126 -21.35 11.00 -0.02
N GLN A 127 -22.50 11.28 -0.62
CA GLN A 127 -23.15 12.59 -0.57
C GLN A 127 -23.38 13.11 0.86
N ALA A 128 -23.89 12.28 1.76
CA ALA A 128 -24.15 12.68 3.16
C ALA A 128 -22.84 13.04 3.88
N LEU A 129 -21.77 12.26 3.64
CA LEU A 129 -20.45 12.49 4.24
C LEU A 129 -19.78 13.76 3.68
N LEU A 130 -19.95 14.05 2.39
CA LEU A 130 -19.46 15.29 1.78
C LEU A 130 -20.17 16.52 2.38
N THR A 131 -21.48 16.42 2.62
CA THR A 131 -22.24 17.47 3.31
C THR A 131 -21.74 17.67 4.74
N GLU A 132 -21.44 16.59 5.46
CA GLU A 132 -20.88 16.64 6.80
C GLU A 132 -19.49 17.28 6.80
N ILE A 133 -18.60 16.91 5.89
CA ILE A 133 -17.27 17.53 5.73
C ILE A 133 -17.40 19.03 5.46
N ALA A 134 -18.31 19.45 4.58
CA ALA A 134 -18.58 20.85 4.30
C ALA A 134 -19.03 21.63 5.55
N SER A 135 -19.81 21.01 6.42
CA SER A 135 -20.26 21.58 7.70
C SER A 135 -19.15 21.69 8.73
N ILE A 136 -18.28 20.67 8.84
CA ILE A 136 -17.15 20.64 9.79
C ILE A 136 -16.09 21.69 9.43
N LYS A 137 -15.87 21.95 8.13
CA LYS A 137 -14.83 22.86 7.61
C LYS A 137 -13.42 22.56 8.17
N PRO A 138 -12.92 21.33 8.00
CA PRO A 138 -11.57 20.99 8.47
C PRO A 138 -10.52 21.74 7.64
N ASP A 139 -9.28 21.78 8.15
CA ASP A 139 -8.13 22.33 7.39
C ASP A 139 -7.78 21.44 6.20
N ALA A 140 -8.04 20.14 6.28
CA ALA A 140 -7.83 19.16 5.20
C ALA A 140 -8.68 17.89 5.42
N VAL A 141 -8.80 17.10 4.35
CA VAL A 141 -9.39 15.75 4.39
C VAL A 141 -8.33 14.72 3.99
N PHE A 142 -8.19 13.67 4.78
CA PHE A 142 -7.42 12.47 4.46
C PHE A 142 -8.34 11.31 4.19
N VAL A 143 -8.12 10.54 3.10
CA VAL A 143 -8.99 9.41 2.77
C VAL A 143 -8.22 8.14 2.44
N PHE A 144 -8.87 7.01 2.70
CA PHE A 144 -8.47 5.70 2.22
C PHE A 144 -9.60 5.06 1.43
N PHE A 145 -9.48 5.15 0.11
CA PHE A 145 -10.31 4.46 -0.88
C PHE A 145 -9.42 3.91 -1.99
N ALA A 146 -9.90 2.93 -2.74
CA ALA A 146 -9.18 2.31 -3.84
C ALA A 146 -10.12 1.96 -5.01
N GLY A 147 -9.57 1.82 -6.21
CA GLY A 147 -10.29 1.39 -7.40
C GLY A 147 -11.51 2.25 -7.73
N ALA A 148 -12.61 1.64 -8.16
CA ALA A 148 -13.82 2.34 -8.59
C ALA A 148 -14.41 3.26 -7.50
N GLY A 149 -14.32 2.85 -6.23
CA GLY A 149 -14.79 3.67 -5.10
C GLY A 149 -13.96 4.92 -4.91
N ALA A 150 -12.64 4.85 -5.08
CA ALA A 150 -11.76 6.02 -5.06
C ALA A 150 -12.07 6.96 -6.24
N ALA A 151 -12.28 6.42 -7.44
CA ALA A 151 -12.64 7.21 -8.62
C ALA A 151 -13.96 7.96 -8.41
N LYS A 152 -14.96 7.29 -7.86
CA LYS A 152 -16.26 7.93 -7.53
C LYS A 152 -16.06 9.01 -6.48
N PHE A 153 -15.35 8.73 -5.39
CA PHE A 153 -15.12 9.69 -4.31
C PHE A 153 -14.44 10.98 -4.83
N VAL A 154 -13.38 10.86 -5.62
CA VAL A 154 -12.65 12.02 -6.17
C VAL A 154 -13.56 12.88 -7.04
N LYS A 155 -14.39 12.25 -7.88
CA LYS A 155 -15.37 12.97 -8.72
C LYS A 155 -16.44 13.66 -7.89
N ASP A 156 -17.03 12.96 -6.93
CA ASP A 156 -18.08 13.50 -6.05
C ASP A 156 -17.56 14.66 -5.20
N TYR A 157 -16.31 14.54 -4.68
CA TYR A 157 -15.64 15.60 -3.92
C TYR A 157 -15.42 16.86 -4.77
N ALA A 158 -14.99 16.70 -6.01
CA ALA A 158 -14.83 17.79 -6.96
C ALA A 158 -16.18 18.41 -7.36
N ALA A 159 -17.19 17.59 -7.66
CA ALA A 159 -18.54 18.02 -8.02
C ALA A 159 -19.24 18.79 -6.88
N ALA A 160 -19.02 18.39 -5.62
CA ALA A 160 -19.49 19.12 -4.44
C ALA A 160 -18.77 20.47 -4.23
N GLY A 161 -17.77 20.81 -5.05
CA GLY A 161 -17.01 22.06 -4.94
C GLY A 161 -16.01 22.09 -3.77
N LEU A 162 -15.95 21.04 -2.96
CA LEU A 162 -15.11 20.98 -1.75
C LEU A 162 -13.61 21.12 -2.05
N ARG A 163 -13.18 20.64 -3.21
CA ARG A 163 -11.79 20.74 -3.63
C ARG A 163 -11.25 22.17 -3.70
N LYS A 164 -12.12 23.16 -3.89
CA LYS A 164 -11.75 24.60 -3.98
C LYS A 164 -11.46 25.20 -2.60
N THR A 165 -11.98 24.61 -1.54
CA THR A 165 -11.97 25.18 -0.18
C THR A 165 -11.28 24.29 0.84
N ILE A 166 -11.30 22.98 0.66
CA ILE A 166 -10.74 22.00 1.59
C ILE A 166 -9.82 21.05 0.80
N PRO A 167 -8.49 21.07 1.03
CA PRO A 167 -7.57 20.21 0.31
C PRO A 167 -7.80 18.73 0.67
N LEU A 168 -7.70 17.87 -0.37
CA LEU A 168 -7.90 16.43 -0.27
C LEU A 168 -6.55 15.70 -0.41
N TYR A 169 -6.28 14.78 0.49
CA TYR A 169 -5.10 13.93 0.53
C TYR A 169 -5.49 12.46 0.76
N GLY A 170 -4.59 11.54 0.44
CA GLY A 170 -4.84 10.13 0.70
C GLY A 170 -3.57 9.29 0.70
N SER A 171 -3.72 8.01 1.04
CA SER A 171 -2.73 7.00 0.64
C SER A 171 -2.75 6.86 -0.88
N GLY A 172 -1.70 6.30 -1.46
CA GLY A 172 -1.53 6.21 -2.92
C GLY A 172 -2.71 5.64 -3.68
N PHE A 173 -3.45 4.74 -3.09
CA PHE A 173 -4.61 4.08 -3.72
C PHE A 173 -5.76 5.01 -4.07
N LEU A 174 -5.75 6.23 -3.55
CA LEU A 174 -6.69 7.27 -3.98
C LEU A 174 -6.50 7.66 -5.45
N THR A 175 -5.33 7.40 -6.03
CA THR A 175 -5.00 7.83 -7.41
C THR A 175 -4.46 6.69 -8.28
N ASP A 176 -3.89 5.62 -7.70
CA ASP A 176 -3.30 4.53 -8.47
C ASP A 176 -4.37 3.69 -9.20
N GLY A 177 -4.11 3.43 -10.48
CA GLY A 177 -4.97 2.61 -11.35
C GLY A 177 -6.28 3.29 -11.77
N ILE A 178 -6.48 4.58 -11.43
CA ILE A 178 -7.75 5.29 -11.72
C ILE A 178 -7.57 6.65 -12.39
N LEU A 179 -6.35 7.05 -12.76
CA LEU A 179 -6.08 8.39 -13.30
C LEU A 179 -6.90 8.69 -14.57
N ASP A 180 -7.07 7.71 -15.45
CA ASP A 180 -7.94 7.86 -16.64
C ASP A 180 -9.41 8.07 -16.27
N ALA A 181 -9.87 7.48 -15.17
CA ALA A 181 -11.25 7.64 -14.71
C ALA A 181 -11.51 8.98 -14.02
N ILE A 182 -10.53 9.54 -13.29
CA ILE A 182 -10.70 10.78 -12.52
C ILE A 182 -10.33 12.05 -13.29
N GLN A 183 -9.51 11.92 -14.32
CA GLN A 183 -9.11 13.03 -15.22
C GLN A 183 -8.85 14.35 -14.46
N ASP A 184 -9.51 15.45 -14.86
CA ASP A 184 -9.34 16.77 -14.26
C ASP A 184 -9.73 16.82 -12.77
N SER A 185 -10.66 15.94 -12.32
CA SER A 185 -11.02 15.84 -10.90
C SER A 185 -9.86 15.39 -10.02
N GLY A 186 -8.88 14.70 -10.60
CA GLY A 186 -7.68 14.22 -9.90
C GLY A 186 -6.49 15.18 -9.92
N GLN A 187 -6.46 16.17 -10.83
CA GLN A 187 -5.27 17.00 -11.02
C GLN A 187 -4.83 17.72 -9.75
N GLY A 188 -3.55 17.59 -9.41
CA GLY A 188 -2.96 18.22 -8.24
C GLY A 188 -3.25 17.50 -6.91
N LEU A 189 -4.00 16.39 -6.87
CA LEU A 189 -4.13 15.57 -5.67
C LEU A 189 -2.77 15.04 -5.26
N GLU A 190 -2.52 15.07 -3.96
CA GLU A 190 -1.29 14.53 -3.40
C GLU A 190 -1.55 13.29 -2.56
N THR A 191 -0.69 12.31 -2.72
CA THR A 191 -0.75 11.02 -2.03
C THR A 191 0.64 10.59 -1.60
N THR A 192 0.72 9.64 -0.66
CA THR A 192 1.97 9.00 -0.27
C THR A 192 1.95 7.51 -0.56
N LEU A 193 3.01 7.01 -1.21
CA LEU A 193 3.18 5.59 -1.49
C LEU A 193 4.66 5.26 -1.71
N HIS A 194 4.98 3.97 -1.76
CA HIS A 194 6.34 3.42 -1.96
C HIS A 194 6.84 3.45 -3.42
N TYR A 195 6.06 3.93 -4.37
CA TYR A 195 6.43 4.13 -5.77
C TYR A 195 5.83 5.43 -6.30
N ALA A 196 6.53 6.08 -7.21
CA ALA A 196 6.11 7.31 -7.88
C ALA A 196 6.60 7.33 -9.32
N ASP A 197 5.84 7.97 -10.20
CA ASP A 197 6.32 8.26 -11.55
C ASP A 197 7.42 9.33 -11.50
N GLY A 198 8.45 9.14 -12.32
CA GLY A 198 9.57 10.07 -12.39
C GLY A 198 10.69 9.82 -11.38
N LEU A 199 10.77 8.65 -10.76
CA LEU A 199 11.93 8.25 -9.94
C LEU A 199 13.23 8.26 -10.75
N ASN A 200 13.16 7.94 -12.03
CA ASN A 200 14.26 8.04 -12.99
C ASN A 200 15.55 7.28 -12.61
N SER A 201 15.50 6.32 -11.70
CA SER A 201 16.62 5.43 -11.44
C SER A 201 16.92 4.56 -12.67
N LYS A 202 18.14 4.04 -12.76
CA LYS A 202 18.49 3.09 -13.83
C LYS A 202 17.54 1.90 -13.82
N ARG A 203 17.27 1.33 -12.65
CA ARG A 203 16.38 0.17 -12.50
C ARG A 203 14.94 0.46 -12.91
N ASP A 204 14.41 1.65 -12.57
CA ASP A 204 13.06 2.05 -12.98
C ASP A 204 12.96 2.19 -14.51
N LYS A 205 13.94 2.81 -15.15
CA LYS A 205 13.98 2.95 -16.62
C LYS A 205 14.05 1.59 -17.32
N GLU A 206 14.90 0.69 -16.87
CA GLU A 206 15.03 -0.67 -17.42
C GLU A 206 13.73 -1.46 -17.26
N PHE A 207 13.12 -1.39 -16.08
CA PHE A 207 11.85 -2.05 -15.80
C PHE A 207 10.72 -1.52 -16.69
N ARG A 208 10.55 -0.19 -16.77
CA ARG A 208 9.52 0.44 -17.61
C ARG A 208 9.69 0.05 -19.08
N ALA A 209 10.90 0.13 -19.62
CA ALA A 209 11.17 -0.26 -21.01
C ALA A 209 10.86 -1.73 -21.27
N ALA A 210 11.25 -2.64 -20.38
CA ALA A 210 10.98 -4.06 -20.50
C ALA A 210 9.48 -4.37 -20.39
N TYR A 211 8.78 -3.75 -19.45
CA TYR A 211 7.35 -3.91 -19.24
C TYR A 211 6.55 -3.42 -20.44
N THR A 212 6.82 -2.20 -20.92
CA THR A 212 6.13 -1.63 -22.08
C THR A 212 6.36 -2.46 -23.34
N LYS A 213 7.57 -3.00 -23.53
CA LYS A 213 7.87 -3.94 -24.62
C LYS A 213 7.06 -5.23 -24.52
N ALA A 214 6.84 -5.76 -23.32
CA ALA A 214 6.16 -7.02 -23.11
C ALA A 214 4.63 -6.89 -23.15
N PHE A 215 4.08 -5.79 -22.63
CA PHE A 215 2.64 -5.63 -22.37
C PHE A 215 1.99 -4.48 -23.17
N THR A 216 2.75 -3.72 -23.95
CA THR A 216 2.27 -2.57 -24.74
C THR A 216 1.54 -1.48 -23.91
N SER A 217 1.85 -1.39 -22.63
CA SER A 217 1.31 -0.43 -21.67
C SER A 217 2.39 0.00 -20.67
N GLU A 218 2.26 1.20 -20.13
CA GLU A 218 3.13 1.65 -19.05
C GLU A 218 2.84 0.87 -17.76
N PRO A 219 3.89 0.50 -16.99
CA PRO A 219 3.69 -0.13 -15.70
C PRO A 219 3.16 0.86 -14.67
N ASP A 220 2.31 0.35 -13.79
CA ASP A 220 1.84 1.05 -12.60
C ASP A 220 2.48 0.47 -11.31
N VAL A 221 2.02 0.93 -10.17
CA VAL A 221 2.50 0.43 -8.88
C VAL A 221 2.24 -1.07 -8.70
N TYR A 222 1.15 -1.60 -9.25
CA TYR A 222 0.81 -3.02 -9.12
C TYR A 222 1.78 -3.90 -9.91
N ALA A 223 2.21 -3.43 -11.08
CA ALA A 223 3.25 -4.09 -11.86
C ALA A 223 4.59 -4.14 -11.10
N VAL A 224 4.99 -3.03 -10.46
CA VAL A 224 6.19 -2.96 -9.61
C VAL A 224 6.09 -3.92 -8.43
N GLN A 225 4.95 -4.01 -7.78
CA GLN A 225 4.72 -4.90 -6.65
C GLN A 225 4.82 -6.38 -7.04
N GLY A 226 4.25 -6.76 -8.18
CA GLY A 226 4.38 -8.11 -8.74
C GLY A 226 5.83 -8.44 -9.10
N TYR A 227 6.54 -7.48 -9.70
CA TYR A 227 7.96 -7.61 -10.03
C TYR A 227 8.82 -7.83 -8.79
N ASP A 228 8.61 -7.06 -7.72
CA ASP A 228 9.30 -7.20 -6.44
C ASP A 228 9.05 -8.55 -5.77
N ALA A 229 7.84 -9.09 -5.89
CA ALA A 229 7.54 -10.44 -5.40
C ALA A 229 8.35 -11.49 -6.15
N GLY A 230 8.49 -11.34 -7.48
CA GLY A 230 9.37 -12.17 -8.31
C GLY A 230 10.84 -12.06 -7.90
N LEU A 231 11.34 -10.84 -7.66
CA LEU A 231 12.72 -10.61 -7.22
C LEU A 231 13.01 -11.25 -5.86
N LEU A 232 12.08 -11.17 -4.91
CA LEU A 232 12.24 -11.81 -3.60
C LEU A 232 12.26 -13.34 -3.73
N LEU A 233 11.36 -13.90 -4.54
CA LEU A 233 11.32 -15.35 -4.78
C LEU A 233 12.62 -15.81 -5.45
N ALA A 234 13.09 -15.08 -6.47
CA ALA A 234 14.35 -15.38 -7.16
C ALA A 234 15.53 -15.37 -6.18
N ALA A 235 15.63 -14.35 -5.31
CA ALA A 235 16.69 -14.29 -4.30
C ALA A 235 16.69 -15.52 -3.37
N GLY A 236 15.53 -16.04 -3.02
CA GLY A 236 15.41 -17.28 -2.24
C GLY A 236 15.85 -18.51 -3.04
N LEU A 237 15.40 -18.62 -4.29
CA LEU A 237 15.73 -19.75 -5.18
C LEU A 237 17.22 -19.79 -5.53
N ASP A 238 17.82 -18.63 -5.82
CA ASP A 238 19.26 -18.52 -6.13
C ASP A 238 20.11 -18.98 -4.96
N ALA A 239 19.74 -18.64 -3.72
CA ALA A 239 20.48 -19.04 -2.53
C ALA A 239 20.53 -20.56 -2.35
N VAL A 240 19.54 -21.28 -2.82
CA VAL A 240 19.44 -22.76 -2.76
C VAL A 240 19.69 -23.44 -4.11
N LYS A 241 20.12 -22.67 -5.14
CA LYS A 241 20.38 -23.17 -6.50
C LYS A 241 19.18 -23.91 -7.10
N GLY A 242 17.97 -23.42 -6.83
CA GLY A 242 16.71 -24.01 -7.29
C GLY A 242 16.20 -25.21 -6.50
N ASP A 243 16.95 -25.67 -5.49
CA ASP A 243 16.54 -26.81 -4.66
C ASP A 243 15.53 -26.38 -3.57
N ILE A 244 14.25 -26.41 -3.91
CA ILE A 244 13.15 -26.01 -3.02
C ILE A 244 13.01 -26.90 -1.75
N THR A 245 13.66 -28.06 -1.69
CA THR A 245 13.67 -28.88 -0.51
C THR A 245 14.44 -28.24 0.65
N LYS A 246 15.40 -27.33 0.32
CA LYS A 246 16.17 -26.52 1.28
C LYS A 246 15.40 -25.29 1.77
N ARG A 247 14.16 -25.52 2.14
CA ARG A 247 13.20 -24.44 2.46
C ARG A 247 13.65 -23.50 3.57
N LYS A 248 14.31 -24.01 4.62
CA LYS A 248 14.80 -23.18 5.73
C LYS A 248 15.87 -22.18 5.25
N GLU A 249 16.79 -22.65 4.40
CA GLU A 249 17.84 -21.81 3.83
C GLU A 249 17.27 -20.77 2.89
N MET A 250 16.32 -21.15 2.04
CA MET A 250 15.58 -20.26 1.16
C MET A 250 14.88 -19.12 1.94
N ILE A 251 14.11 -19.47 2.98
CA ILE A 251 13.43 -18.49 3.85
C ILE A 251 14.44 -17.56 4.55
N ALA A 252 15.54 -18.12 5.04
CA ALA A 252 16.58 -17.34 5.69
C ALA A 252 17.26 -16.34 4.72
N ALA A 253 17.45 -16.72 3.46
CA ALA A 253 17.97 -15.84 2.42
C ALA A 253 16.96 -14.73 2.08
N MET A 254 15.69 -15.08 1.90
CA MET A 254 14.62 -14.10 1.67
C MET A 254 14.50 -13.10 2.82
N GLY A 255 14.61 -13.54 4.08
CA GLY A 255 14.57 -12.66 5.26
C GLY A 255 15.74 -11.67 5.37
N LYS A 256 16.82 -11.90 4.63
CA LYS A 256 18.00 -11.02 4.54
C LYS A 256 18.12 -10.29 3.20
N ALA A 257 17.09 -10.42 2.36
CA ALA A 257 17.13 -9.89 1.00
C ALA A 257 17.30 -8.37 0.96
N LYS A 258 18.14 -7.92 0.05
CA LYS A 258 18.30 -6.52 -0.37
C LYS A 258 17.88 -6.47 -1.82
N ILE A 259 16.78 -5.83 -2.09
CA ILE A 259 16.16 -5.82 -3.41
C ILE A 259 16.45 -4.51 -4.13
N ASP A 260 17.05 -4.61 -5.31
CA ASP A 260 17.21 -3.50 -6.26
C ASP A 260 15.92 -3.38 -7.09
N SER A 261 14.98 -2.61 -6.58
CA SER A 261 13.63 -2.46 -7.12
C SER A 261 13.50 -1.21 -7.99
N PRO A 262 12.57 -1.22 -8.99
CA PRO A 262 12.18 -0.01 -9.73
C PRO A 262 11.77 1.17 -8.84
N ARG A 263 11.17 0.90 -7.69
CA ARG A 263 10.75 1.92 -6.69
C ARG A 263 11.88 2.45 -5.81
N GLY A 264 13.11 2.05 -6.05
CA GLY A 264 14.26 2.26 -5.18
C GLY A 264 14.59 1.02 -4.36
N PRO A 265 15.84 0.91 -3.86
CA PRO A 265 16.29 -0.24 -3.10
C PRO A 265 15.53 -0.34 -1.76
N TRP A 266 15.22 -1.56 -1.37
CA TRP A 266 14.63 -1.85 -0.07
C TRP A 266 15.22 -3.13 0.55
N THR A 267 15.10 -3.24 1.86
CA THR A 267 15.58 -4.39 2.62
C THR A 267 14.44 -5.02 3.40
N MET A 268 14.56 -6.32 3.69
CA MET A 268 13.58 -7.03 4.49
C MET A 268 13.80 -6.75 5.98
N SER A 269 12.74 -6.42 6.72
CA SER A 269 12.75 -6.33 8.17
C SER A 269 12.71 -7.73 8.82
N LYS A 270 12.97 -7.83 10.12
CA LYS A 270 12.82 -9.08 10.87
C LYS A 270 11.39 -9.64 10.81
N ALA A 271 10.40 -8.79 10.69
CA ALA A 271 8.99 -9.18 10.57
C ALA A 271 8.56 -9.51 9.14
N HIS A 272 9.49 -9.60 8.20
CA HIS A 272 9.27 -9.88 6.79
C HIS A 272 8.38 -8.85 6.07
N ASN A 273 8.58 -7.57 6.41
CA ASN A 273 8.00 -6.42 5.72
C ASN A 273 9.11 -5.50 5.19
N PRO A 274 8.94 -4.82 4.04
CA PRO A 274 9.98 -3.94 3.50
C PRO A 274 10.30 -2.75 4.40
N ILE A 275 11.60 -2.46 4.55
CA ILE A 275 12.12 -1.17 5.00
C ILE A 275 12.42 -0.38 3.73
N GLN A 276 11.70 0.72 3.50
CA GLN A 276 11.63 1.36 2.19
C GLN A 276 11.36 2.86 2.29
N ASP A 277 11.66 3.59 1.22
CA ASP A 277 11.27 4.99 1.09
C ASP A 277 9.78 5.10 0.77
N ILE A 278 9.12 6.09 1.35
CA ILE A 278 7.76 6.50 1.01
C ILE A 278 7.83 7.89 0.37
N TYR A 279 7.26 7.98 -0.81
CA TYR A 279 7.27 9.18 -1.63
C TYR A 279 6.00 10.00 -1.48
N LEU A 280 6.13 11.32 -1.39
CA LEU A 280 5.04 12.25 -1.65
C LEU A 280 4.92 12.40 -3.15
N ARG A 281 3.71 12.22 -3.67
CA ARG A 281 3.39 12.24 -5.08
C ARG A 281 2.27 13.22 -5.35
N LYS A 282 2.24 13.74 -6.57
CA LYS A 282 1.20 14.66 -7.04
C LYS A 282 0.71 14.21 -8.41
N VAL A 283 -0.59 14.22 -8.61
CA VAL A 283 -1.19 13.94 -9.92
C VAL A 283 -0.89 15.10 -10.88
N VAL A 284 -0.22 14.76 -11.98
CA VAL A 284 0.09 15.68 -13.08
C VAL A 284 -0.19 14.95 -14.40
N GLY A 285 -1.24 15.36 -15.12
CA GLY A 285 -1.72 14.61 -16.28
C GLY A 285 -2.19 13.21 -15.87
N LYS A 286 -1.56 12.19 -16.43
CA LYS A 286 -1.83 10.76 -16.14
C LYS A 286 -0.75 10.09 -15.28
N GLU A 287 -0.03 10.86 -14.49
CA GLU A 287 1.09 10.38 -13.69
C GLU A 287 0.92 10.78 -12.22
N ASN A 288 1.33 9.88 -11.33
CA ASN A 288 1.55 10.16 -9.91
C ASN A 288 3.01 10.59 -9.72
N ARG A 289 3.34 11.83 -10.11
CA ARG A 289 4.72 12.33 -10.13
C ARG A 289 5.32 12.49 -8.76
N LEU A 290 6.59 12.12 -8.66
CA LEU A 290 7.42 12.36 -7.48
C LEU A 290 7.49 13.86 -7.16
N VAL A 291 7.15 14.21 -5.92
CA VAL A 291 7.38 15.54 -5.33
C VAL A 291 8.61 15.52 -4.44
N SER A 292 8.65 14.59 -3.49
CA SER A 292 9.75 14.43 -2.54
C SER A 292 9.70 13.05 -1.86
N ILE A 293 10.74 12.72 -1.11
CA ILE A 293 10.69 11.59 -0.18
C ILE A 293 9.98 12.06 1.10
N ALA A 294 8.79 11.53 1.35
CA ALA A 294 8.00 11.83 2.54
C ALA A 294 8.59 11.19 3.81
N HIS A 295 9.15 9.97 3.66
CA HIS A 295 9.90 9.30 4.72
C HIS A 295 10.94 8.37 4.11
N LYS A 296 12.18 8.50 4.56
CA LYS A 296 13.29 7.66 4.10
C LYS A 296 13.41 6.40 4.96
N ALA A 297 13.61 5.26 4.31
CA ALA A 297 13.83 3.96 4.96
C ALA A 297 12.82 3.66 6.10
N LEU A 298 11.53 3.84 5.80
CA LEU A 298 10.46 3.61 6.79
C LEU A 298 10.30 2.12 7.06
N ALA A 299 10.58 1.71 8.30
CA ALA A 299 10.24 0.39 8.79
C ALA A 299 8.82 0.39 9.39
N ASP A 300 8.06 -0.66 9.11
CA ASP A 300 6.82 -0.92 9.83
C ASP A 300 7.12 -1.24 11.30
N PRO A 301 6.32 -0.74 12.27
CA PRO A 301 6.54 -1.02 13.68
C PRO A 301 6.34 -2.49 14.08
N ALA A 302 5.81 -3.32 13.18
CA ALA A 302 5.59 -4.77 13.36
C ALA A 302 4.93 -5.14 14.69
N ARG A 303 3.90 -4.39 15.08
CA ARG A 303 3.26 -4.52 16.40
C ARG A 303 2.77 -5.95 16.66
N GLY A 304 3.27 -6.54 17.74
CA GLY A 304 2.91 -7.90 18.17
C GLY A 304 3.65 -9.03 17.44
N CYS A 305 4.55 -8.75 16.49
CA CYS A 305 5.39 -9.77 15.87
C CYS A 305 6.44 -10.27 16.86
N LYS A 306 6.65 -11.61 16.87
CA LYS A 306 7.61 -12.31 17.78
C LYS A 306 8.72 -13.05 17.01
N LEU A 307 8.96 -12.72 15.72
CA LEU A 307 10.06 -13.26 14.94
C LEU A 307 11.41 -12.72 15.38
#